data_904683939d522c6b01cec41f6122796e
#
_entry.id   904683939d522c6b01cec41f6122796e
#
_cell.length_a   1.000
_cell.length_b   1.000
_cell.length_c   1.000
_cell.angle_alpha   90.00
_cell.angle_beta   90.00
_cell.angle_gamma   90.00
#
_symmetry.space_group_name_H-M   'P 1'
#
loop_
_entity.id
_entity.type
_entity.pdbx_description
1 polymer ?
#
loop_
_entity_poly.entity_id
_entity_poly.type
_entity_poly.pdbx_seq_one_letter_code
_entity_poly.pdbx_strand_id
1 'polypeptide(L)'
;MSLTSEGLQLIRHWEGCRLEAYPDPASGAEPWTIGYGHTGANVRPGLRISQAQAEAWLLADVAVAEAAVERLLQGVGLSARQRDALVSFCFNIGAGALEGSTLRRRLLAGEPVQQAIAAELPRWCRGPNGPLEGLRRRRAAEVEHAGTGATAPEATPGKAQAPAELIQLAVPYLAQNDSATSQGPRMCFSSTCAMAAIYLRPGCMGSGGGQLDDRYLQRVNRHGDSTEAAAQVAALADLQIKARLRTDGTIEQLVAQLQQGRPVPVGWLHKGSVSAPSGGGHWSLVIGWDPSSRQLLMHDPNGEADLVSGGYVRTAIGSGKAQRYSERNWGPRWMVEGPGSGWWLELGAQN
;
A
#
# COMPACT_ATOMS: atom_id res chain seq x y z
N MET A 1 8.25 20.73 -18.58
CA MET A 1 8.77 19.61 -17.79
C MET A 1 7.58 18.78 -17.32
N SER A 2 7.56 17.48 -17.57
CA SER A 2 6.44 16.57 -17.27
C SER A 2 6.40 16.15 -15.80
N LEU A 3 5.23 15.69 -15.35
CA LEU A 3 4.99 15.05 -14.04
C LEU A 3 6.01 13.92 -13.81
N THR A 4 6.50 13.77 -12.59
CA THR A 4 7.39 12.65 -12.26
C THR A 4 6.62 11.34 -12.13
N SER A 5 7.35 10.21 -12.10
CA SER A 5 6.73 8.90 -11.83
C SER A 5 6.06 8.86 -10.46
N GLU A 6 6.64 9.53 -9.46
CA GLU A 6 6.09 9.64 -8.11
C GLU A 6 4.82 10.49 -8.10
N GLY A 7 4.79 11.59 -8.84
CA GLY A 7 3.60 12.43 -9.00
C GLY A 7 2.45 11.69 -9.69
N LEU A 8 2.75 10.89 -10.72
CA LEU A 8 1.75 10.05 -11.37
C LEU A 8 1.21 8.96 -10.42
N GLN A 9 2.08 8.38 -9.58
CA GLN A 9 1.67 7.41 -8.56
C GLN A 9 0.78 8.06 -7.50
N LEU A 10 1.09 9.29 -7.08
CA LEU A 10 0.26 10.04 -6.14
C LEU A 10 -1.17 10.21 -6.67
N ILE A 11 -1.33 10.55 -7.94
CA ILE A 11 -2.66 10.69 -8.58
C ILE A 11 -3.36 9.32 -8.63
N ARG A 12 -2.69 8.27 -9.15
CA ARG A 12 -3.25 6.91 -9.22
C ARG A 12 -3.74 6.40 -7.88
N HIS A 13 -2.99 6.69 -6.83
CA HIS A 13 -3.31 6.28 -5.48
C HIS A 13 -4.64 6.85 -5.00
N TRP A 14 -4.84 8.16 -5.22
CA TRP A 14 -6.04 8.85 -4.73
C TRP A 14 -7.27 8.65 -5.61
N GLU A 15 -7.11 8.39 -6.90
CA GLU A 15 -8.27 8.19 -7.80
C GLU A 15 -8.80 6.75 -7.76
N GLY A 16 -7.92 5.77 -7.50
CA GLY A 16 -8.26 4.36 -7.70
C GLY A 16 -8.56 4.06 -9.18
N CYS A 17 -8.86 2.80 -9.53
CA CYS A 17 -9.17 2.44 -10.91
C CYS A 17 -10.38 1.51 -10.97
N ARG A 18 -11.39 1.91 -11.74
CA ARG A 18 -12.57 1.06 -12.02
C ARG A 18 -12.67 0.82 -13.52
N LEU A 19 -12.60 -0.45 -13.93
CA LEU A 19 -12.62 -0.85 -15.34
C LEU A 19 -14.03 -0.98 -15.94
N GLU A 20 -15.05 -0.78 -15.13
CA GLU A 20 -16.47 -0.70 -15.54
C GLU A 20 -17.02 0.67 -15.18
N ALA A 21 -17.76 1.27 -16.12
CA ALA A 21 -18.34 2.59 -15.92
C ALA A 21 -19.36 2.58 -14.78
N TYR A 22 -19.32 3.61 -13.95
CA TYR A 22 -20.24 3.81 -12.83
C TYR A 22 -20.83 5.23 -12.87
N PRO A 23 -22.07 5.42 -12.38
CA PRO A 23 -22.68 6.74 -12.33
C PRO A 23 -22.03 7.61 -11.26
N ASP A 24 -22.17 8.91 -11.37
CA ASP A 24 -21.80 9.86 -10.33
C ASP A 24 -22.47 9.46 -8.99
N PRO A 25 -21.69 9.26 -7.90
CA PRO A 25 -22.23 8.85 -6.62
C PRO A 25 -23.25 9.82 -5.99
N ALA A 26 -23.19 11.11 -6.36
CA ALA A 26 -24.09 12.12 -5.81
C ALA A 26 -25.42 12.17 -6.54
N SER A 27 -25.42 11.98 -7.87
CA SER A 27 -26.64 12.04 -8.70
C SER A 27 -27.22 10.65 -8.99
N GLY A 28 -26.41 9.58 -8.91
CA GLY A 28 -26.79 8.24 -9.37
C GLY A 28 -26.96 8.14 -10.90
N ALA A 29 -26.59 9.18 -11.64
CA ALA A 29 -26.77 9.31 -13.08
C ALA A 29 -25.51 9.88 -13.77
N GLU A 30 -25.63 10.68 -14.81
CA GLU A 30 -24.51 11.34 -15.46
C GLU A 30 -23.86 12.39 -14.53
N PRO A 31 -22.54 12.64 -14.67
CA PRO A 31 -21.64 12.02 -15.64
C PRO A 31 -21.22 10.59 -15.25
N TRP A 32 -21.14 9.70 -16.24
CA TRP A 32 -20.57 8.37 -16.03
C TRP A 32 -19.05 8.47 -15.96
N THR A 33 -18.46 7.71 -15.07
CA THR A 33 -17.03 7.73 -14.74
C THR A 33 -16.42 6.35 -14.92
N ILE A 34 -15.18 6.25 -15.39
CA ILE A 34 -14.46 4.99 -15.58
C ILE A 34 -12.95 5.20 -15.40
N GLY A 35 -12.19 4.13 -15.23
CA GLY A 35 -10.75 4.17 -15.07
C GLY A 35 -10.35 4.89 -13.78
N TYR A 36 -9.49 5.87 -13.88
CA TYR A 36 -8.99 6.73 -12.80
C TYR A 36 -9.77 8.05 -12.70
N GLY A 37 -11.08 7.98 -12.78
CA GLY A 37 -11.90 9.18 -12.72
C GLY A 37 -12.19 9.82 -14.10
N HIS A 38 -11.90 9.13 -15.21
CA HIS A 38 -12.17 9.62 -16.55
C HIS A 38 -13.67 9.77 -16.80
N THR A 39 -14.07 10.92 -17.30
CA THR A 39 -15.44 11.26 -17.69
C THR A 39 -15.45 11.82 -19.13
N GLY A 40 -16.59 11.80 -19.77
CA GLY A 40 -16.74 12.38 -21.11
C GLY A 40 -17.78 11.67 -21.97
N ALA A 41 -18.02 12.16 -23.17
CA ALA A 41 -19.02 11.63 -24.10
C ALA A 41 -18.76 10.18 -24.55
N ASN A 42 -17.53 9.70 -24.37
CA ASN A 42 -17.11 8.31 -24.64
C ASN A 42 -17.41 7.36 -23.47
N VAL A 43 -17.80 7.88 -22.29
CA VAL A 43 -18.14 7.06 -21.11
C VAL A 43 -19.65 6.92 -21.01
N ARG A 44 -20.14 5.68 -21.01
CA ARG A 44 -21.57 5.37 -21.01
C ARG A 44 -21.87 4.15 -20.12
N PRO A 45 -23.12 3.95 -19.70
CA PRO A 45 -23.50 2.78 -18.93
C PRO A 45 -23.04 1.47 -19.58
N GLY A 46 -22.51 0.56 -18.78
CA GLY A 46 -22.05 -0.75 -19.24
C GLY A 46 -20.72 -0.75 -20.01
N LEU A 47 -20.07 0.40 -20.21
CA LEU A 47 -18.75 0.42 -20.83
C LEU A 47 -17.74 -0.27 -19.92
N ARG A 48 -16.95 -1.17 -20.51
CA ARG A 48 -15.81 -1.84 -19.89
C ARG A 48 -14.55 -1.54 -20.69
N ILE A 49 -13.45 -1.28 -19.99
CA ILE A 49 -12.16 -0.98 -20.60
C ILE A 49 -11.07 -1.89 -20.04
N SER A 50 -9.99 -2.03 -20.78
CA SER A 50 -8.78 -2.68 -20.26
C SER A 50 -8.01 -1.75 -19.32
N GLN A 51 -7.12 -2.34 -18.51
CA GLN A 51 -6.20 -1.56 -17.68
C GLN A 51 -5.31 -0.63 -18.53
N ALA A 52 -4.83 -1.11 -19.67
CA ALA A 52 -4.02 -0.31 -20.58
C ALA A 52 -4.80 0.92 -21.10
N GLN A 53 -6.09 0.76 -21.38
CA GLN A 53 -6.95 1.87 -21.78
C GLN A 53 -7.17 2.86 -20.63
N ALA A 54 -7.37 2.38 -19.39
CA ALA A 54 -7.48 3.23 -18.21
C ALA A 54 -6.20 4.04 -17.97
N GLU A 55 -5.03 3.41 -18.14
CA GLU A 55 -3.73 4.10 -18.05
C GLU A 55 -3.55 5.17 -19.15
N ALA A 56 -3.92 4.84 -20.39
CA ALA A 56 -3.84 5.80 -21.48
C ALA A 56 -4.74 7.03 -21.24
N TRP A 57 -5.96 6.83 -20.74
CA TRP A 57 -6.86 7.93 -20.42
C TRP A 57 -6.37 8.73 -19.21
N LEU A 58 -5.84 8.08 -18.17
CA LEU A 58 -5.22 8.80 -17.06
C LEU A 58 -4.11 9.74 -17.53
N LEU A 59 -3.21 9.26 -18.39
CA LEU A 59 -2.12 10.08 -18.90
C LEU A 59 -2.64 11.28 -19.71
N ALA A 60 -3.70 11.09 -20.49
CA ALA A 60 -4.34 12.18 -21.22
C ALA A 60 -4.99 13.22 -20.28
N ASP A 61 -5.71 12.77 -19.25
CA ASP A 61 -6.37 13.64 -18.27
C ASP A 61 -5.34 14.37 -17.39
N VAL A 62 -4.25 13.70 -17.01
CA VAL A 62 -3.12 14.31 -16.30
C VAL A 62 -2.45 15.40 -17.14
N ALA A 63 -2.26 15.18 -18.45
CA ALA A 63 -1.67 16.19 -19.33
C ALA A 63 -2.50 17.48 -19.38
N VAL A 64 -3.82 17.37 -19.25
CA VAL A 64 -4.71 18.55 -19.15
C VAL A 64 -4.44 19.31 -17.84
N ALA A 65 -4.30 18.60 -16.72
CA ALA A 65 -3.99 19.21 -15.42
C ALA A 65 -2.57 19.83 -15.41
N GLU A 66 -1.59 19.18 -16.03
CA GLU A 66 -0.22 19.70 -16.19
C GLU A 66 -0.22 21.01 -16.98
N ALA A 67 -0.88 21.03 -18.13
CA ALA A 67 -0.99 22.24 -18.96
C ALA A 67 -1.69 23.38 -18.21
N ALA A 68 -2.70 23.08 -17.40
CA ALA A 68 -3.38 24.08 -16.58
C ALA A 68 -2.45 24.65 -15.50
N VAL A 69 -1.71 23.81 -14.78
CA VAL A 69 -0.74 24.26 -13.76
C VAL A 69 0.36 25.10 -14.39
N GLU A 70 0.91 24.70 -15.52
CA GLU A 70 1.95 25.43 -16.24
C GLU A 70 1.44 26.82 -16.70
N ARG A 71 0.27 26.88 -17.27
CA ARG A 71 -0.37 28.14 -17.69
C ARG A 71 -0.70 29.04 -16.49
N LEU A 72 -1.32 28.50 -15.44
CA LEU A 72 -1.83 29.26 -14.30
C LEU A 72 -0.75 29.76 -13.35
N LEU A 73 0.38 29.08 -13.31
CA LEU A 73 1.52 29.38 -12.43
C LEU A 73 2.77 29.75 -13.22
N GLN A 74 2.60 30.29 -14.44
CA GLN A 74 3.70 30.76 -15.26
C GLN A 74 4.55 31.78 -14.50
N GLY A 75 5.88 31.57 -14.48
CA GLY A 75 6.82 32.43 -13.76
C GLY A 75 7.05 32.05 -12.31
N VAL A 76 6.29 31.09 -11.75
CA VAL A 76 6.55 30.55 -10.41
C VAL A 76 7.61 29.45 -10.50
N GLY A 77 8.71 29.60 -9.77
CA GLY A 77 9.76 28.58 -9.68
C GLY A 77 9.31 27.38 -8.86
N LEU A 78 8.89 26.31 -9.53
CA LEU A 78 8.44 25.06 -8.88
C LEU A 78 9.52 23.97 -8.96
N SER A 79 9.82 23.34 -7.84
CA SER A 79 10.54 22.06 -7.87
C SER A 79 9.69 20.97 -8.54
N ALA A 80 10.30 19.86 -8.95
CA ALA A 80 9.56 18.74 -9.55
C ALA A 80 8.44 18.24 -8.61
N ARG A 81 8.73 18.03 -7.32
CA ARG A 81 7.75 17.57 -6.32
C ARG A 81 6.66 18.58 -6.01
N GLN A 82 6.98 19.86 -5.98
CA GLN A 82 5.97 20.92 -5.86
C GLN A 82 5.02 20.94 -7.05
N ARG A 83 5.56 20.75 -8.25
CA ARG A 83 4.75 20.62 -9.46
C ARG A 83 3.85 19.39 -9.39
N ASP A 84 4.38 18.23 -9.03
CA ASP A 84 3.62 17.00 -8.87
C ASP A 84 2.41 17.18 -7.92
N ALA A 85 2.66 17.77 -6.74
CA ALA A 85 1.61 18.07 -5.78
C ALA A 85 0.53 19.01 -6.33
N LEU A 86 0.95 20.06 -7.06
CA LEU A 86 0.03 21.02 -7.64
C LEU A 86 -0.74 20.43 -8.84
N VAL A 87 -0.14 19.52 -9.60
CA VAL A 87 -0.83 18.77 -10.67
C VAL A 87 -1.84 17.80 -10.06
N SER A 88 -1.47 17.05 -9.01
CA SER A 88 -2.43 16.19 -8.29
C SER A 88 -3.59 17.00 -7.71
N PHE A 89 -3.29 18.15 -7.12
CA PHE A 89 -4.31 19.05 -6.61
C PHE A 89 -5.22 19.59 -7.72
N CYS A 90 -4.65 20.08 -8.82
CA CYS A 90 -5.39 20.58 -9.98
C CYS A 90 -6.26 19.48 -10.63
N PHE A 91 -5.73 18.27 -10.75
CA PHE A 91 -6.46 17.09 -11.25
C PHE A 91 -7.73 16.83 -10.43
N ASN A 92 -7.63 16.95 -9.10
CA ASN A 92 -8.77 16.69 -8.20
C ASN A 92 -9.81 17.82 -8.17
N ILE A 93 -9.36 19.08 -8.11
CA ILE A 93 -10.28 20.22 -7.95
C ILE A 93 -10.70 20.89 -9.26
N GLY A 94 -9.98 20.59 -10.36
CA GLY A 94 -10.16 21.21 -11.66
C GLY A 94 -9.39 22.55 -11.84
N ALA A 95 -9.06 22.85 -13.09
CA ALA A 95 -8.30 24.05 -13.45
C ALA A 95 -8.99 25.37 -13.05
N GLY A 96 -10.31 25.44 -13.19
CA GLY A 96 -11.09 26.65 -12.82
C GLY A 96 -11.03 26.95 -11.32
N ALA A 97 -11.09 25.92 -10.48
CA ALA A 97 -10.97 26.08 -9.04
C ALA A 97 -9.56 26.52 -8.63
N LEU A 98 -8.52 25.97 -9.26
CA LEU A 98 -7.14 26.43 -9.08
C LEU A 98 -6.98 27.89 -9.51
N GLU A 99 -7.55 28.28 -10.64
CA GLU A 99 -7.48 29.65 -11.19
C GLU A 99 -8.03 30.69 -10.22
N GLY A 100 -9.18 30.41 -9.58
CA GLY A 100 -9.80 31.29 -8.58
C GLY A 100 -9.22 31.19 -7.17
N SER A 101 -8.27 30.28 -6.93
CA SER A 101 -7.80 29.94 -5.58
C SER A 101 -6.94 31.01 -4.92
N THR A 102 -6.98 31.06 -3.59
CA THR A 102 -6.03 31.84 -2.79
C THR A 102 -4.60 31.32 -2.96
N LEU A 103 -4.43 29.99 -3.12
CA LEU A 103 -3.14 29.39 -3.39
C LEU A 103 -2.45 30.04 -4.60
N ARG A 104 -3.14 30.13 -5.74
CA ARG A 104 -2.60 30.73 -6.95
C ARG A 104 -2.20 32.20 -6.72
N ARG A 105 -3.05 32.97 -6.06
CA ARG A 105 -2.75 34.39 -5.76
C ARG A 105 -1.50 34.55 -4.91
N ARG A 106 -1.31 33.72 -3.89
CA ARG A 106 -0.13 33.72 -3.01
C ARG A 106 1.14 33.36 -3.78
N LEU A 107 1.07 32.32 -4.61
CA LEU A 107 2.20 31.89 -5.44
C LEU A 107 2.64 32.95 -6.44
N LEU A 108 1.69 33.61 -7.13
CA LEU A 108 1.99 34.70 -8.08
C LEU A 108 2.47 35.96 -7.38
N ALA A 109 2.13 36.18 -6.11
CA ALA A 109 2.67 37.25 -5.27
C ALA A 109 4.09 37.01 -4.78
N GLY A 110 4.71 35.85 -5.13
CA GLY A 110 6.10 35.51 -4.77
C GLY A 110 6.25 34.90 -3.39
N GLU A 111 5.17 34.45 -2.76
CA GLU A 111 5.28 33.74 -1.49
C GLU A 111 6.05 32.39 -1.67
N PRO A 112 6.87 31.99 -0.69
CA PRO A 112 7.57 30.71 -0.76
C PRO A 112 6.61 29.56 -1.04
N VAL A 113 6.85 28.81 -2.13
CA VAL A 113 5.93 27.81 -2.67
C VAL A 113 5.50 26.80 -1.63
N GLN A 114 6.46 26.26 -0.84
CA GLN A 114 6.16 25.28 0.22
C GLN A 114 5.25 25.85 1.31
N GLN A 115 5.41 27.10 1.67
CA GLN A 115 4.56 27.75 2.69
C GLN A 115 3.13 27.94 2.17
N ALA A 116 2.99 28.38 0.91
CA ALA A 116 1.69 28.55 0.29
C ALA A 116 0.94 27.21 0.15
N ILE A 117 1.64 26.14 -0.30
CA ILE A 117 1.10 24.79 -0.42
C ILE A 117 0.64 24.28 0.96
N ALA A 118 1.51 24.34 1.99
CA ALA A 118 1.20 23.86 3.32
C ALA A 118 0.03 24.59 3.99
N ALA A 119 -0.14 25.89 3.70
CA ALA A 119 -1.22 26.68 4.28
C ALA A 119 -2.55 26.52 3.55
N GLU A 120 -2.54 26.32 2.23
CA GLU A 120 -3.76 26.42 1.41
C GLU A 120 -4.35 25.06 1.04
N LEU A 121 -3.55 24.03 0.71
CA LEU A 121 -4.08 22.72 0.34
C LEU A 121 -5.00 22.11 1.41
N PRO A 122 -4.66 22.10 2.71
CA PRO A 122 -5.51 21.53 3.75
C PRO A 122 -6.92 22.11 3.84
N ARG A 123 -7.13 23.31 3.31
CA ARG A 123 -8.44 24.00 3.28
C ARG A 123 -9.41 23.36 2.26
N TRP A 124 -8.89 22.59 1.29
CA TRP A 124 -9.66 21.95 0.21
C TRP A 124 -10.03 20.50 0.56
N CYS A 125 -10.65 20.35 1.73
CA CYS A 125 -11.06 19.04 2.25
C CYS A 125 -12.57 18.94 2.53
N ARG A 126 -13.39 19.88 1.99
CA ARG A 126 -14.83 19.93 2.28
C ARG A 126 -15.66 19.41 1.10
N GLY A 127 -16.63 18.56 1.42
CA GLY A 127 -17.74 18.20 0.55
C GLY A 127 -19.03 18.93 0.95
N PRO A 128 -20.17 18.62 0.30
CA PRO A 128 -21.46 19.26 0.58
C PRO A 128 -21.90 19.19 2.05
N ASN A 129 -21.54 18.11 2.73
CA ASN A 129 -21.96 17.82 4.11
C ASN A 129 -20.86 18.07 5.15
N GLY A 130 -19.80 18.76 4.80
CA GLY A 130 -18.69 19.06 5.72
C GLY A 130 -17.34 18.49 5.28
N PRO A 131 -16.34 18.44 6.20
CA PRO A 131 -15.03 17.90 5.90
C PRO A 131 -15.09 16.41 5.55
N LEU A 132 -14.39 16.01 4.48
CA LEU A 132 -14.23 14.62 4.04
C LEU A 132 -12.83 14.14 4.41
N GLU A 133 -12.75 13.08 5.19
CA GLU A 133 -11.48 12.53 5.68
C GLU A 133 -10.57 12.08 4.54
N GLY A 134 -11.12 11.48 3.48
CA GLY A 134 -10.37 11.13 2.27
C GLY A 134 -9.68 12.33 1.62
N LEU A 135 -10.38 13.46 1.49
CA LEU A 135 -9.78 14.69 0.95
C LEU A 135 -8.75 15.28 1.91
N ARG A 136 -8.96 15.20 3.22
CA ARG A 136 -7.99 15.65 4.22
C ARG A 136 -6.68 14.88 4.13
N ARG A 137 -6.75 13.55 4.00
CA ARG A 137 -5.56 12.69 3.80
C ARG A 137 -4.87 12.98 2.47
N ARG A 138 -5.63 13.16 1.38
CA ARG A 138 -5.08 13.53 0.08
C ARG A 138 -4.30 14.84 0.16
N ARG A 139 -4.88 15.88 0.75
CA ARG A 139 -4.20 17.18 0.94
C ARG A 139 -2.93 17.05 1.77
N ALA A 140 -2.95 16.26 2.83
CA ALA A 140 -1.77 16.00 3.66
C ALA A 140 -0.66 15.32 2.86
N ALA A 141 -0.98 14.31 2.06
CA ALA A 141 -0.01 13.60 1.21
C ALA A 141 0.56 14.52 0.10
N GLU A 142 -0.24 15.39 -0.49
CA GLU A 142 0.24 16.38 -1.47
C GLU A 142 1.18 17.42 -0.83
N VAL A 143 0.88 17.90 0.38
CA VAL A 143 1.75 18.80 1.15
C VAL A 143 3.07 18.11 1.51
N GLU A 144 3.03 16.88 1.96
CA GLU A 144 4.20 16.07 2.29
C GLU A 144 5.06 15.85 1.04
N HIS A 145 4.46 15.43 -0.07
CA HIS A 145 5.16 15.21 -1.34
C HIS A 145 5.89 16.48 -1.81
N ALA A 146 5.24 17.64 -1.71
CA ALA A 146 5.83 18.93 -2.05
C ALA A 146 7.01 19.31 -1.14
N GLY A 147 6.94 18.94 0.15
CA GLY A 147 7.92 19.35 1.17
C GLY A 147 9.20 18.52 1.22
N THR A 148 9.17 17.28 0.74
CA THR A 148 10.33 16.37 0.77
C THR A 148 11.48 16.77 -0.17
N GLY A 149 11.41 17.93 -0.80
CA GLY A 149 12.42 18.49 -1.70
C GLY A 149 13.03 19.83 -1.27
N ALA A 150 12.77 20.36 -0.07
CA ALA A 150 13.32 21.63 0.38
C ALA A 150 14.59 21.42 1.18
N THR A 151 15.68 21.98 0.62
CA THR A 151 17.04 22.15 1.18
C THR A 151 17.93 20.90 1.25
N ALA A 152 18.52 20.56 0.08
CA ALA A 152 19.95 20.23 0.14
C ALA A 152 20.71 21.40 -0.50
N PRO A 153 21.83 21.92 0.10
CA PRO A 153 22.77 22.79 -0.61
C PRO A 153 23.29 22.05 -1.84
N GLU A 154 23.68 22.79 -2.89
CA GLU A 154 24.34 22.22 -4.06
C GLU A 154 25.35 21.14 -3.63
N ALA A 155 24.92 19.91 -3.70
CA ALA A 155 25.80 18.79 -3.57
C ALA A 155 26.48 18.59 -4.93
N THR A 156 27.78 18.79 -4.98
CA THR A 156 28.73 18.22 -5.92
C THR A 156 28.19 16.90 -6.48
N PRO A 157 28.38 16.58 -7.78
CA PRO A 157 27.85 15.37 -8.38
C PRO A 157 28.43 14.15 -7.68
N GLY A 158 27.78 13.74 -6.63
CA GLY A 158 28.09 12.57 -5.84
C GLY A 158 27.21 11.42 -6.26
N LYS A 159 27.79 10.42 -6.88
CA LYS A 159 27.34 9.06 -7.11
C LYS A 159 25.83 8.88 -7.19
N ALA A 160 25.34 8.57 -8.39
CA ALA A 160 24.03 7.96 -8.59
C ALA A 160 23.80 6.94 -7.47
N GLN A 161 22.74 7.16 -6.67
CA GLN A 161 22.32 6.19 -5.69
C GLN A 161 21.97 4.94 -6.48
N ALA A 162 22.67 3.85 -6.22
CA ALA A 162 22.42 2.57 -6.87
C ALA A 162 20.91 2.28 -6.76
N PRO A 163 20.26 1.70 -7.80
CA PRO A 163 18.86 1.33 -7.73
C PRO A 163 18.66 0.55 -6.44
N ALA A 164 17.62 0.90 -5.68
CA ALA A 164 17.35 0.24 -4.41
C ALA A 164 17.34 -1.28 -4.65
N GLU A 165 18.22 -2.00 -3.97
CA GLU A 165 18.45 -3.42 -4.21
C GLU A 165 17.28 -4.25 -3.71
N LEU A 166 17.03 -5.39 -4.37
CA LEU A 166 16.11 -6.42 -3.92
C LEU A 166 16.47 -6.83 -2.48
N ILE A 167 15.52 -6.68 -1.56
CA ILE A 167 15.63 -7.25 -0.23
C ILE A 167 14.98 -8.63 -0.25
N GLN A 168 15.72 -9.66 0.16
CA GLN A 168 15.18 -11.00 0.31
C GLN A 168 15.84 -11.70 1.50
N LEU A 169 15.04 -11.98 2.52
CA LEU A 169 15.47 -12.72 3.70
C LEU A 169 15.36 -14.23 3.44
N ALA A 170 16.38 -14.99 3.86
CA ALA A 170 16.42 -16.44 3.69
C ALA A 170 15.57 -17.18 4.75
N VAL A 171 14.29 -16.83 4.83
CA VAL A 171 13.36 -17.41 5.80
C VAL A 171 12.96 -18.82 5.38
N PRO A 172 13.00 -19.83 6.28
CA PRO A 172 12.47 -21.15 6.01
C PRO A 172 10.96 -21.11 5.75
N TYR A 173 10.48 -21.85 4.76
CA TYR A 173 9.05 -21.97 4.45
C TYR A 173 8.39 -23.12 5.22
N LEU A 174 7.22 -22.87 5.79
CA LEU A 174 6.33 -23.86 6.39
C LEU A 174 4.95 -23.76 5.75
N ALA A 175 4.32 -24.90 5.48
CA ALA A 175 2.98 -24.97 4.91
C ALA A 175 1.98 -25.40 6.00
N GLN A 176 0.88 -24.66 6.16
CA GLN A 176 -0.18 -25.09 7.09
C GLN A 176 -0.89 -26.37 6.64
N ASN A 177 -0.82 -26.67 5.32
CA ASN A 177 -1.56 -27.77 4.70
C ASN A 177 -0.94 -29.16 4.91
N ASP A 178 0.27 -29.23 5.49
CA ASP A 178 0.93 -30.48 5.86
C ASP A 178 0.94 -30.72 7.38
N SER A 179 0.19 -29.91 8.15
CA SER A 179 0.02 -30.09 9.59
C SER A 179 -0.51 -31.49 9.93
N ALA A 180 0.10 -32.13 10.90
CA ALA A 180 -0.37 -33.41 11.46
C ALA A 180 -1.59 -33.23 12.38
N THR A 181 -2.04 -32.00 12.62
CA THR A 181 -3.18 -31.68 13.48
C THR A 181 -4.45 -31.41 12.67
N SER A 182 -5.62 -31.52 13.29
CA SER A 182 -6.89 -31.11 12.69
C SER A 182 -7.02 -29.59 12.51
N GLN A 183 -6.08 -28.79 13.03
CA GLN A 183 -6.11 -27.34 12.96
C GLN A 183 -5.44 -26.76 11.70
N GLY A 184 -4.82 -27.58 10.84
CA GLY A 184 -4.15 -27.14 9.62
C GLY A 184 -4.89 -26.04 8.85
N PRO A 185 -6.20 -26.17 8.55
CA PRO A 185 -6.96 -25.12 7.84
C PRO A 185 -7.05 -23.76 8.56
N ARG A 186 -6.72 -23.68 9.85
CA ARG A 186 -6.77 -22.49 10.69
C ARG A 186 -5.39 -21.98 11.12
N MET A 187 -4.32 -22.59 10.62
CA MET A 187 -2.96 -22.37 11.12
C MET A 187 -2.21 -21.23 10.40
N CYS A 188 -2.82 -20.54 9.45
CA CYS A 188 -2.12 -19.52 8.68
C CYS A 188 -1.31 -18.54 9.55
N PHE A 189 -1.89 -18.04 10.63
CA PHE A 189 -1.21 -17.14 11.55
C PHE A 189 -0.08 -17.85 12.33
N SER A 190 -0.34 -19.07 12.83
CA SER A 190 0.67 -19.83 13.56
C SER A 190 1.85 -20.23 12.67
N SER A 191 1.60 -20.75 11.45
CA SER A 191 2.66 -21.09 10.50
C SER A 191 3.47 -19.86 10.08
N THR A 192 2.80 -18.69 9.88
CA THR A 192 3.45 -17.42 9.61
C THR A 192 4.37 -16.98 10.73
N CYS A 193 3.90 -17.01 11.98
CA CYS A 193 4.72 -16.65 13.15
C CYS A 193 5.84 -17.68 13.41
N ALA A 194 5.58 -18.97 13.16
CA ALA A 194 6.60 -20.02 13.28
C ALA A 194 7.77 -19.76 12.29
N MET A 195 7.48 -19.47 11.03
CA MET A 195 8.51 -19.11 10.03
C MET A 195 9.35 -17.92 10.48
N ALA A 196 8.72 -16.86 11.00
CA ALA A 196 9.43 -15.71 11.54
C ALA A 196 10.30 -16.08 12.74
N ALA A 197 9.75 -16.88 13.66
CA ALA A 197 10.44 -17.27 14.89
C ALA A 197 11.70 -18.12 14.61
N ILE A 198 11.60 -19.12 13.75
CA ILE A 198 12.76 -19.97 13.41
C ILE A 198 13.85 -19.23 12.64
N TYR A 199 13.48 -18.21 11.89
CA TYR A 199 14.44 -17.32 11.22
C TYR A 199 15.15 -16.40 12.20
N LEU A 200 14.39 -15.71 13.06
CA LEU A 200 14.94 -14.76 14.03
C LEU A 200 15.73 -15.45 15.15
N ARG A 201 15.33 -16.67 15.49
CA ARG A 201 15.93 -17.44 16.57
C ARG A 201 16.06 -18.92 16.17
N PRO A 202 17.08 -19.30 15.39
CA PRO A 202 17.31 -20.68 14.99
C PRO A 202 17.36 -21.62 16.20
N GLY A 203 16.70 -22.79 16.07
CA GLY A 203 16.64 -23.77 17.13
C GLY A 203 15.61 -23.50 18.24
N CYS A 204 14.89 -22.38 18.22
CA CYS A 204 13.92 -22.00 19.27
C CYS A 204 12.77 -23.01 19.45
N MET A 205 12.49 -23.84 18.44
CA MET A 205 11.46 -24.88 18.53
C MET A 205 11.97 -26.18 19.20
N GLY A 206 13.25 -26.26 19.52
CA GLY A 206 13.87 -27.47 20.13
C GLY A 206 14.11 -28.62 19.13
N SER A 207 14.55 -29.78 19.63
CA SER A 207 14.96 -30.93 18.81
C SER A 207 13.91 -32.05 18.69
N GLY A 208 12.67 -31.83 19.09
CA GLY A 208 11.60 -32.85 19.01
C GLY A 208 11.22 -33.20 17.56
N GLY A 209 10.58 -34.33 17.31
CA GLY A 209 10.00 -34.72 16.02
C GLY A 209 8.76 -33.90 15.65
N GLY A 210 8.29 -34.06 14.40
CA GLY A 210 7.11 -33.36 13.86
C GLY A 210 7.44 -32.00 13.25
N GLN A 211 6.42 -31.37 12.67
CA GLN A 211 6.56 -30.09 11.97
C GLN A 211 6.78 -28.94 12.95
N LEU A 212 7.53 -27.93 12.51
CA LEU A 212 7.93 -26.82 13.37
C LEU A 212 6.74 -25.91 13.71
N ASP A 213 5.82 -25.71 12.77
CA ASP A 213 4.62 -24.91 12.99
C ASP A 213 3.57 -25.64 13.85
N ASP A 214 3.48 -26.97 13.81
CA ASP A 214 2.67 -27.76 14.77
C ASP A 214 3.19 -27.58 16.21
N ARG A 215 4.52 -27.57 16.40
CA ARG A 215 5.11 -27.27 17.72
C ARG A 215 4.88 -25.83 18.16
N TYR A 216 4.92 -24.89 17.23
CA TYR A 216 4.58 -23.51 17.52
C TYR A 216 3.10 -23.39 17.90
N LEU A 217 2.19 -24.06 17.17
CA LEU A 217 0.78 -24.13 17.48
C LEU A 217 0.51 -24.64 18.91
N GLN A 218 1.24 -25.67 19.36
CA GLN A 218 1.13 -26.16 20.74
C GLN A 218 1.47 -25.07 21.78
N ARG A 219 2.38 -24.12 21.46
CA ARG A 219 2.64 -22.96 22.31
C ARG A 219 1.48 -22.00 22.30
N VAL A 220 0.99 -21.64 21.09
CA VAL A 220 -0.14 -20.72 20.92
C VAL A 220 -1.34 -21.20 21.73
N ASN A 221 -1.66 -22.49 21.65
CA ASN A 221 -2.80 -23.11 22.36
C ASN A 221 -2.70 -23.05 23.90
N ARG A 222 -1.55 -22.70 24.47
CA ARG A 222 -1.42 -22.43 25.93
C ARG A 222 -1.90 -21.02 26.28
N HIS A 223 -1.97 -20.13 25.30
CA HIS A 223 -2.29 -18.72 25.49
C HIS A 223 -3.67 -18.32 24.95
N GLY A 224 -4.25 -19.13 24.03
CA GLY A 224 -5.55 -18.86 23.43
C GLY A 224 -5.75 -19.55 22.09
N ASP A 225 -6.71 -19.07 21.31
CA ASP A 225 -7.01 -19.61 19.98
C ASP A 225 -5.93 -19.21 18.95
N SER A 226 -5.68 -20.11 18.00
CA SER A 226 -4.66 -19.91 16.94
C SER A 226 -4.94 -18.71 16.03
N THR A 227 -6.15 -18.19 16.03
CA THR A 227 -6.54 -16.99 15.24
C THR A 227 -6.42 -15.69 16.03
N GLU A 228 -6.15 -15.75 17.33
CA GLU A 228 -6.04 -14.58 18.19
C GLU A 228 -4.63 -13.99 18.18
N ALA A 229 -4.52 -12.72 17.85
CA ALA A 229 -3.23 -12.02 17.81
C ALA A 229 -2.54 -11.99 19.20
N ALA A 230 -3.31 -11.88 20.29
CA ALA A 230 -2.77 -11.89 21.65
C ALA A 230 -2.08 -13.24 21.96
N ALA A 231 -2.67 -14.36 21.56
CA ALA A 231 -2.07 -15.69 21.75
C ALA A 231 -0.78 -15.85 20.93
N GLN A 232 -0.74 -15.34 19.69
CA GLN A 232 0.45 -15.34 18.85
C GLN A 232 1.59 -14.50 19.46
N VAL A 233 1.26 -13.29 19.95
CA VAL A 233 2.22 -12.40 20.61
C VAL A 233 2.79 -13.04 21.87
N ALA A 234 1.94 -13.68 22.70
CA ALA A 234 2.38 -14.39 23.89
C ALA A 234 3.29 -15.61 23.56
N ALA A 235 2.93 -16.39 22.53
CA ALA A 235 3.74 -17.51 22.08
C ALA A 235 5.11 -17.07 21.52
N LEU A 236 5.19 -15.91 20.85
CA LEU A 236 6.46 -15.29 20.42
C LEU A 236 7.27 -14.83 21.63
N ALA A 237 6.63 -14.26 22.65
CA ALA A 237 7.29 -13.85 23.89
C ALA A 237 7.90 -15.04 24.65
N ASP A 238 7.25 -16.20 24.67
CA ASP A 238 7.82 -17.46 25.22
C ASP A 238 9.14 -17.83 24.50
N LEU A 239 9.26 -17.47 23.24
CA LEU A 239 10.47 -17.64 22.44
C LEU A 239 11.43 -16.45 22.55
N GLN A 240 11.20 -15.49 23.47
CA GLN A 240 11.98 -14.27 23.66
C GLN A 240 12.01 -13.37 22.39
N ILE A 241 10.97 -13.41 21.60
CA ILE A 241 10.78 -12.53 20.45
C ILE A 241 9.73 -11.50 20.83
N LYS A 242 10.12 -10.22 20.88
CA LYS A 242 9.19 -9.11 21.12
C LYS A 242 8.30 -8.97 19.90
N ALA A 243 6.99 -8.93 20.10
CA ALA A 243 6.01 -8.73 19.05
C ALA A 243 4.90 -7.80 19.50
N ARG A 244 4.35 -7.02 18.58
CA ARG A 244 3.19 -6.16 18.83
C ARG A 244 2.29 -6.14 17.62
N LEU A 245 0.98 -6.34 17.82
CA LEU A 245 0.00 -6.14 16.77
C LEU A 245 -0.12 -4.64 16.46
N ARG A 246 -0.06 -4.32 15.18
CA ARG A 246 -0.27 -2.98 14.61
C ARG A 246 -1.37 -3.05 13.56
N THR A 247 -2.15 -1.97 13.46
CA THR A 247 -3.23 -1.81 12.47
C THR A 247 -3.06 -0.53 11.64
N ASP A 248 -1.86 0.03 11.65
CA ASP A 248 -1.47 1.25 10.98
C ASP A 248 -0.36 1.01 9.94
N GLY A 249 -0.31 -0.21 9.37
CA GLY A 249 0.75 -0.64 8.48
C GLY A 249 0.78 0.08 7.14
N THR A 250 1.99 0.44 6.69
CA THR A 250 2.30 0.93 5.35
C THR A 250 3.40 0.09 4.70
N ILE A 251 3.52 0.12 3.39
CA ILE A 251 4.59 -0.61 2.67
C ILE A 251 5.97 -0.17 3.15
N GLU A 252 6.17 1.12 3.40
CA GLU A 252 7.42 1.69 3.89
C GLU A 252 7.81 1.10 5.25
N GLN A 253 6.85 0.90 6.14
CA GLN A 253 7.09 0.27 7.44
C GLN A 253 7.49 -1.21 7.28
N LEU A 254 6.85 -1.96 6.36
CA LEU A 254 7.27 -3.33 6.05
C LEU A 254 8.69 -3.36 5.51
N VAL A 255 9.01 -2.48 4.55
CA VAL A 255 10.36 -2.36 3.98
C VAL A 255 11.39 -2.00 5.06
N ALA A 256 11.07 -1.08 5.98
CA ALA A 256 11.95 -0.72 7.09
C ALA A 256 12.24 -1.91 8.03
N GLN A 257 11.26 -2.80 8.27
CA GLN A 257 11.49 -4.04 9.01
C GLN A 257 12.42 -5.00 8.24
N LEU A 258 12.16 -5.19 6.94
CA LEU A 258 13.00 -6.05 6.10
C LEU A 258 14.44 -5.57 6.03
N GLN A 259 14.69 -4.26 5.95
CA GLN A 259 16.03 -3.65 5.99
C GLN A 259 16.77 -3.94 7.30
N GLN A 260 16.02 -4.15 8.39
CA GLN A 260 16.57 -4.55 9.68
C GLN A 260 16.70 -6.08 9.84
N GLY A 261 16.52 -6.84 8.76
CA GLY A 261 16.59 -8.30 8.79
C GLY A 261 15.39 -8.96 9.48
N ARG A 262 14.24 -8.28 9.57
CA ARG A 262 13.05 -8.78 10.25
C ARG A 262 11.95 -9.11 9.25
N PRO A 263 11.56 -10.38 9.08
CA PRO A 263 10.40 -10.75 8.29
C PRO A 263 9.13 -10.28 8.99
N VAL A 264 8.09 -9.96 8.22
CA VAL A 264 6.91 -9.30 8.78
C VAL A 264 5.65 -10.14 8.60
N PRO A 265 5.05 -10.66 9.68
CA PRO A 265 3.72 -11.27 9.62
C PRO A 265 2.66 -10.20 9.30
N VAL A 266 1.83 -10.47 8.29
CA VAL A 266 0.78 -9.55 7.82
C VAL A 266 -0.56 -10.26 7.69
N GLY A 267 -1.63 -9.60 8.16
CA GLY A 267 -3.01 -10.10 8.06
C GLY A 267 -3.78 -9.39 6.97
N TRP A 268 -4.41 -10.12 6.03
CA TRP A 268 -5.06 -9.56 4.87
C TRP A 268 -6.30 -10.37 4.42
N LEU A 269 -7.17 -9.79 3.59
CA LEU A 269 -8.39 -10.43 3.09
C LEU A 269 -8.10 -11.20 1.79
N HIS A 270 -8.21 -12.52 1.85
CA HIS A 270 -7.82 -13.41 0.74
C HIS A 270 -8.98 -13.77 -0.21
N LYS A 271 -10.23 -13.42 0.10
CA LYS A 271 -11.41 -13.68 -0.74
C LYS A 271 -11.91 -12.41 -1.41
N GLY A 272 -12.88 -12.55 -2.30
CA GLY A 272 -13.45 -11.44 -3.07
C GLY A 272 -12.48 -10.88 -4.11
N SER A 273 -12.95 -9.98 -4.96
CA SER A 273 -12.10 -9.32 -5.96
C SER A 273 -11.13 -8.32 -5.32
N VAL A 274 -10.10 -7.91 -6.06
CA VAL A 274 -9.15 -6.87 -5.60
C VAL A 274 -9.84 -5.55 -5.25
N SER A 275 -10.96 -5.22 -5.92
CA SER A 275 -11.74 -4.00 -5.66
C SER A 275 -12.76 -4.15 -4.52
N ALA A 276 -13.04 -5.38 -4.07
CA ALA A 276 -13.95 -5.70 -2.99
C ALA A 276 -13.41 -6.90 -2.19
N PRO A 277 -12.26 -6.74 -1.51
CA PRO A 277 -11.68 -7.81 -0.71
C PRO A 277 -12.61 -8.23 0.43
N SER A 278 -12.63 -9.51 0.73
CA SER A 278 -13.50 -10.07 1.77
C SER A 278 -12.86 -11.30 2.43
N GLY A 279 -13.57 -11.88 3.40
CA GLY A 279 -13.16 -13.08 4.12
C GLY A 279 -12.82 -12.82 5.58
N GLY A 280 -12.55 -13.89 6.32
CA GLY A 280 -12.24 -13.84 7.76
C GLY A 280 -10.79 -13.48 8.09
N GLY A 281 -10.01 -13.01 7.13
CA GLY A 281 -8.57 -12.75 7.29
C GLY A 281 -7.73 -13.99 6.97
N HIS A 282 -6.50 -13.72 6.52
CA HIS A 282 -5.45 -14.70 6.28
C HIS A 282 -4.11 -14.07 6.65
N TRP A 283 -3.17 -14.87 7.13
CA TRP A 283 -1.85 -14.39 7.52
C TRP A 283 -0.76 -15.00 6.64
N SER A 284 0.15 -14.16 6.19
CA SER A 284 1.32 -14.53 5.39
C SER A 284 2.55 -13.78 5.90
N LEU A 285 3.74 -14.24 5.55
CA LEU A 285 5.00 -13.65 5.98
C LEU A 285 5.66 -12.88 4.85
N VAL A 286 5.82 -11.59 4.99
CA VAL A 286 6.65 -10.79 4.08
C VAL A 286 8.11 -11.07 4.38
N ILE A 287 8.84 -11.53 3.37
CA ILE A 287 10.25 -11.91 3.45
C ILE A 287 11.15 -11.05 2.57
N GLY A 288 10.56 -10.20 1.73
CA GLY A 288 11.36 -9.36 0.85
C GLY A 288 10.54 -8.31 0.12
N TRP A 289 11.27 -7.42 -0.54
CA TRP A 289 10.75 -6.32 -1.33
C TRP A 289 11.59 -6.11 -2.59
N ASP A 290 10.96 -6.07 -3.74
CA ASP A 290 11.55 -5.73 -5.02
C ASP A 290 11.09 -4.31 -5.42
N PRO A 291 11.91 -3.28 -5.22
CA PRO A 291 11.54 -1.91 -5.52
C PRO A 291 11.38 -1.65 -7.02
N SER A 292 12.06 -2.42 -7.87
CA SER A 292 12.01 -2.25 -9.32
C SER A 292 10.67 -2.63 -9.92
N SER A 293 10.04 -3.69 -9.38
CA SER A 293 8.74 -4.19 -9.82
C SER A 293 7.60 -3.85 -8.84
N ARG A 294 7.91 -3.20 -7.70
CA ARG A 294 6.99 -2.94 -6.58
C ARG A 294 6.24 -4.20 -6.15
N GLN A 295 7.01 -5.25 -5.88
CA GLN A 295 6.50 -6.54 -5.45
C GLN A 295 7.04 -6.92 -4.08
N LEU A 296 6.16 -7.41 -3.23
CA LEU A 296 6.53 -8.10 -1.99
C LEU A 296 6.85 -9.57 -2.31
N LEU A 297 7.93 -10.08 -1.70
CA LEU A 297 8.18 -11.51 -1.64
C LEU A 297 7.54 -12.04 -0.36
N MET A 298 6.67 -13.03 -0.49
CA MET A 298 5.88 -13.54 0.62
C MET A 298 5.95 -15.05 0.71
N HIS A 299 6.00 -15.55 1.94
CA HIS A 299 5.67 -16.92 2.26
C HIS A 299 4.20 -16.99 2.67
N ASP A 300 3.37 -17.58 1.83
CA ASP A 300 1.97 -17.85 2.14
C ASP A 300 1.82 -19.32 2.60
N PRO A 301 1.49 -19.60 3.86
CA PRO A 301 1.44 -20.97 4.36
C PRO A 301 0.33 -21.80 3.73
N ASN A 302 -0.68 -21.19 3.11
CA ASN A 302 -1.78 -21.90 2.46
C ASN A 302 -1.56 -22.15 0.96
N GLY A 303 -0.68 -21.38 0.31
CA GLY A 303 -0.39 -21.59 -1.11
C GLY A 303 -0.24 -20.32 -1.93
N GLU A 304 -0.44 -20.42 -3.24
CA GLU A 304 -0.40 -19.32 -4.19
C GLU A 304 -1.78 -18.65 -4.28
N ALA A 305 -1.91 -17.42 -3.80
CA ALA A 305 -3.17 -16.70 -3.82
C ALA A 305 -3.49 -16.06 -5.17
N ASP A 306 -4.77 -16.05 -5.56
CA ASP A 306 -5.30 -15.21 -6.63
C ASP A 306 -5.61 -13.82 -6.06
N LEU A 307 -4.72 -12.89 -6.30
CA LEU A 307 -4.87 -11.52 -5.81
C LEU A 307 -5.90 -10.70 -6.58
N VAL A 308 -6.33 -11.13 -7.75
CA VAL A 308 -7.29 -10.40 -8.59
C VAL A 308 -8.72 -10.85 -8.28
N SER A 309 -8.98 -12.15 -8.37
CA SER A 309 -10.32 -12.73 -8.19
C SER A 309 -10.60 -13.13 -6.74
N GLY A 310 -9.55 -13.34 -5.96
CA GLY A 310 -9.59 -13.86 -4.60
C GLY A 310 -9.57 -15.38 -4.53
N GLY A 311 -9.24 -15.90 -3.36
CA GLY A 311 -8.99 -17.32 -3.17
C GLY A 311 -7.56 -17.73 -3.53
N TYR A 312 -7.39 -18.96 -3.98
CA TYR A 312 -6.09 -19.55 -4.26
C TYR A 312 -6.03 -20.16 -5.64
N VAL A 313 -4.93 -19.92 -6.36
CA VAL A 313 -4.57 -20.59 -7.61
C VAL A 313 -4.17 -22.03 -7.33
N ARG A 314 -3.36 -22.23 -6.27
CA ARG A 314 -2.89 -23.55 -5.80
C ARG A 314 -2.68 -23.55 -4.30
N THR A 315 -3.03 -24.69 -3.66
CA THR A 315 -2.80 -24.94 -2.23
C THR A 315 -1.91 -26.16 -1.98
N ALA A 316 -1.23 -26.68 -3.01
CA ALA A 316 -0.28 -27.75 -2.85
C ALA A 316 0.88 -27.31 -1.94
N ILE A 317 1.40 -28.26 -1.13
CA ILE A 317 2.54 -28.01 -0.25
C ILE A 317 3.71 -27.41 -1.04
N GLY A 318 4.24 -26.29 -0.56
CA GLY A 318 5.31 -25.55 -1.22
C GLY A 318 4.86 -24.49 -2.26
N SER A 319 3.60 -24.51 -2.70
CA SER A 319 3.12 -23.54 -3.71
C SER A 319 3.09 -22.08 -3.22
N GLY A 320 3.08 -21.85 -1.91
CA GLY A 320 3.13 -20.49 -1.33
C GLY A 320 4.53 -19.99 -0.99
N LYS A 321 5.59 -20.75 -1.33
CA LYS A 321 6.97 -20.36 -1.05
C LYS A 321 7.42 -19.21 -1.96
N ALA A 322 7.90 -18.11 -1.37
CA ALA A 322 8.48 -16.96 -2.06
C ALA A 322 7.62 -16.39 -3.21
N GLN A 323 6.31 -16.32 -2.99
CA GLN A 323 5.37 -15.76 -3.95
C GLN A 323 5.64 -14.26 -4.13
N ARG A 324 5.52 -13.79 -5.38
CA ARG A 324 5.65 -12.38 -5.71
C ARG A 324 4.27 -11.73 -5.79
N TYR A 325 3.95 -10.92 -4.80
CA TYR A 325 2.66 -10.22 -4.70
C TYR A 325 2.85 -8.74 -4.99
N SER A 326 2.24 -8.26 -6.09
CA SER A 326 2.33 -6.84 -6.43
C SER A 326 1.63 -6.00 -5.36
N GLU A 327 2.26 -4.91 -4.97
CA GLU A 327 1.65 -3.91 -4.08
C GLU A 327 0.27 -3.48 -4.57
N ARG A 328 0.12 -3.33 -5.88
CA ARG A 328 -1.13 -2.96 -6.53
C ARG A 328 -2.30 -3.90 -6.23
N ASN A 329 -2.06 -5.23 -6.26
CA ASN A 329 -3.15 -6.21 -6.11
C ASN A 329 -3.27 -6.70 -4.66
N TRP A 330 -2.17 -6.71 -3.91
CA TRP A 330 -2.17 -7.13 -2.52
C TRP A 330 -2.47 -5.99 -1.55
N GLY A 331 -1.99 -4.77 -1.82
CA GLY A 331 -2.19 -3.59 -0.96
C GLY A 331 -3.66 -3.33 -0.59
N PRO A 332 -4.60 -3.32 -1.55
CA PRO A 332 -6.03 -3.15 -1.24
C PRO A 332 -6.62 -4.25 -0.36
N ARG A 333 -6.04 -5.46 -0.39
CA ARG A 333 -6.44 -6.59 0.45
C ARG A 333 -5.91 -6.52 1.87
N TRP A 334 -4.83 -5.77 2.06
CA TRP A 334 -4.17 -5.58 3.34
C TRP A 334 -4.60 -4.28 4.02
N MET A 335 -4.65 -3.18 3.28
CA MET A 335 -5.06 -1.85 3.76
C MET A 335 -6.53 -1.58 3.42
N VAL A 336 -7.44 -2.41 3.96
CA VAL A 336 -8.87 -2.42 3.58
C VAL A 336 -9.60 -1.14 3.96
N GLU A 337 -9.17 -0.50 5.04
CA GLU A 337 -9.75 0.76 5.54
C GLU A 337 -9.06 2.00 4.94
N GLY A 338 -8.21 1.78 3.93
CA GLY A 338 -7.43 2.80 3.24
C GLY A 338 -5.94 2.75 3.58
N PRO A 339 -5.13 3.62 2.96
CA PRO A 339 -3.69 3.66 3.17
C PRO A 339 -3.31 3.82 4.64
N GLY A 340 -2.33 3.04 5.09
CA GLY A 340 -1.90 3.05 6.48
C GLY A 340 -2.86 2.34 7.44
N SER A 341 -3.67 1.39 6.95
CA SER A 341 -4.54 0.56 7.78
C SER A 341 -4.14 -0.91 7.80
N GLY A 342 -2.94 -1.24 7.35
CA GLY A 342 -2.50 -2.62 7.25
C GLY A 342 -2.35 -3.30 8.61
N TRP A 343 -2.78 -4.56 8.72
CA TRP A 343 -2.61 -5.38 9.93
C TRP A 343 -1.30 -6.16 9.86
N TRP A 344 -0.46 -6.00 10.87
CA TRP A 344 0.83 -6.65 10.93
C TRP A 344 1.35 -6.85 12.35
N LEU A 345 2.28 -7.79 12.53
CA LEU A 345 3.05 -7.89 13.74
C LEU A 345 4.40 -7.19 13.55
N GLU A 346 4.62 -6.14 14.33
CA GLU A 346 5.93 -5.52 14.49
C GLU A 346 6.80 -6.44 15.37
N LEU A 347 7.87 -6.97 14.77
CA LEU A 347 8.81 -7.82 15.49
C LEU A 347 10.00 -6.98 15.96
N GLY A 348 10.25 -6.99 17.27
CA GLY A 348 11.32 -6.24 17.91
C GLY A 348 12.68 -6.91 17.77
N ALA A 349 13.77 -6.11 17.91
CA ALA A 349 15.10 -6.66 18.12
C ALA A 349 15.15 -7.46 19.43
N GLN A 350 15.91 -8.54 19.44
CA GLN A 350 16.36 -9.12 20.70
C GLN A 350 17.27 -8.10 21.40
N ASN A 351 17.13 -7.94 22.69
CA ASN A 351 18.14 -7.25 23.52
C ASN A 351 19.30 -8.19 23.73
#